data_c78b4e10b80382bf2ba4b35fea5f5c24
#
_entry.id   c78b4e10b80382bf2ba4b35fea5f5c24
#
_cell.length_a   1.000
_cell.length_b   1.000
_cell.length_c   1.000
_cell.angle_alpha   90.00
_cell.angle_beta   90.00
_cell.angle_gamma   90.00
#
_symmetry.space_group_name_H-M   'P 1'
#
loop_
_entity.id
_entity.type
_entity.pdbx_description
1 polymer ?
#
loop_
_entity_poly.entity_id
_entity_poly.type
_entity_poly.pdbx_seq_one_letter_code
_entity_poly.pdbx_strand_id
1 'polypeptide(L)'
;MSTTSSKDMQIQFRTVDGVTIRYAESDGRQDNHVLLTNPWPESLYAFLPIWQTLSQHSHLLAIDLPGFGQSERRNDLLSPQAMGEFLIRLIDEWGLNTPHVVAPDV
;
A
#
# COMPACT_ATOMS: atom_id res chain seq x y z
N MET A 1 -18.01 17.10 -10.48
CA MET A 1 -17.57 16.79 -10.23
C MET A 1 -17.02 16.23 -9.59
N SER A 2 -16.74 16.00 -9.33
CA SER A 2 -16.27 15.54 -8.88
C SER A 2 -15.73 15.09 -8.21
N THR A 3 -15.61 14.90 -7.87
CA THR A 3 -15.17 14.48 -7.29
C THR A 3 -14.58 13.99 -6.67
N THR A 4 -14.38 14.02 -6.15
CA THR A 4 -13.76 13.52 -5.86
C THR A 4 -12.94 12.62 -5.43
N SER A 5 -12.17 12.34 -5.77
CA SER A 5 -11.27 11.20 -5.68
C SER A 5 -10.41 11.20 -4.44
N SER A 6 -10.14 12.34 -3.84
CA SER A 6 -9.38 12.40 -2.60
C SER A 6 -10.10 11.73 -1.44
N LYS A 7 -11.39 11.50 -1.59
CA LYS A 7 -12.18 10.85 -0.54
C LYS A 7 -12.17 9.34 -0.67
N ASP A 8 -11.90 8.85 -1.86
CA ASP A 8 -12.01 7.43 -2.16
C ASP A 8 -10.65 6.84 -2.47
N MET A 9 -10.50 5.59 -2.14
CA MET A 9 -9.31 4.85 -2.53
C MET A 9 -9.44 4.47 -4.00
N GLN A 10 -8.60 5.03 -4.83
CA GLN A 10 -8.57 4.69 -6.24
C GLN A 10 -7.66 3.50 -6.46
N ILE A 11 -8.24 2.40 -6.87
CA ILE A 11 -7.53 1.13 -6.97
C ILE A 11 -6.79 1.05 -8.29
N GLN A 12 -5.51 0.71 -8.20
CA GLN A 12 -4.65 0.53 -9.36
C GLN A 12 -3.77 -0.69 -9.16
N PHE A 13 -3.11 -1.10 -10.23
CA PHE A 13 -2.17 -2.21 -10.19
C PHE A 13 -0.84 -1.75 -10.73
N ARG A 14 0.24 -2.26 -10.14
CA ARG A 14 1.59 -1.96 -10.58
C ARG A 14 2.46 -3.17 -10.36
N THR A 15 3.37 -3.43 -11.30
CA THR A 15 4.33 -4.51 -11.14
C THR A 15 5.56 -3.99 -10.42
N VAL A 16 5.89 -4.64 -9.30
CA VAL A 16 7.06 -4.31 -8.49
C VAL A 16 7.87 -5.58 -8.34
N ASP A 17 9.14 -5.53 -8.76
CA ASP A 17 10.04 -6.68 -8.67
C ASP A 17 9.41 -7.92 -9.29
N GLY A 18 8.71 -7.75 -10.41
CA GLY A 18 8.09 -8.84 -11.14
C GLY A 18 6.75 -9.32 -10.58
N VAL A 19 6.23 -8.69 -9.53
CA VAL A 19 4.98 -9.08 -8.89
C VAL A 19 3.94 -7.99 -9.09
N THR A 20 2.76 -8.36 -9.57
CA THR A 20 1.68 -7.40 -9.75
C THR A 20 0.99 -7.12 -8.41
N ILE A 21 1.05 -5.88 -7.97
CA ILE A 21 0.54 -5.44 -6.67
C ILE A 21 -0.67 -4.54 -6.88
N ARG A 22 -1.76 -4.82 -6.16
CA ARG A 22 -2.89 -3.89 -6.11
C ARG A 22 -2.63 -2.84 -5.04
N TYR A 23 -2.87 -1.59 -5.39
CA TYR A 23 -2.61 -0.50 -4.46
C TYR A 23 -3.59 0.64 -4.64
N ALA A 24 -3.59 1.53 -3.64
CA ALA A 24 -4.25 2.81 -3.70
C ALA A 24 -3.29 3.85 -3.16
N GLU A 25 -3.23 4.99 -3.83
CA GLU A 25 -2.30 6.05 -3.46
C GLU A 25 -3.07 7.36 -3.37
N SER A 26 -2.80 8.15 -2.33
CA SER A 26 -3.48 9.43 -2.16
C SER A 26 -2.85 10.49 -3.07
N ASP A 27 -3.62 11.54 -3.35
CA ASP A 27 -3.21 12.60 -4.28
C ASP A 27 -2.28 13.63 -3.66
N GLY A 28 -2.12 13.60 -2.34
CA GLY A 28 -1.44 14.69 -1.64
C GLY A 28 0.02 14.80 -1.99
N ARG A 29 0.55 16.00 -1.76
CA ARG A 29 1.97 16.27 -1.93
C ARG A 29 2.65 16.43 -0.58
N GLN A 30 2.21 15.64 0.37
CA GLN A 30 2.77 15.70 1.70
C GLN A 30 4.18 15.17 1.70
N ASP A 31 5.02 15.73 2.56
CA ASP A 31 6.40 15.28 2.69
C ASP A 31 6.53 14.00 3.48
N ASN A 32 5.57 13.72 4.34
CA ASN A 32 5.58 12.49 5.12
C ASN A 32 4.79 11.42 4.39
N HIS A 33 5.38 10.25 4.29
CA HIS A 33 4.81 9.11 3.57
C HIS A 33 4.40 8.04 4.55
N VAL A 34 3.26 7.41 4.30
CA VAL A 34 2.78 6.28 5.11
C VAL A 34 2.46 5.13 4.20
N LEU A 35 3.13 4.01 4.43
CA LEU A 35 2.86 2.76 3.72
C LEU A 35 1.97 1.90 4.59
N LEU A 36 0.80 1.57 4.06
CA LEU A 36 -0.20 0.77 4.77
C LEU A 36 -0.27 -0.60 4.11
N THR A 37 0.08 -1.66 4.86
CA THR A 37 -0.04 -3.02 4.34
C THR A 37 -1.30 -3.65 4.90
N ASN A 38 -1.96 -4.47 4.08
CA ASN A 38 -3.24 -5.04 4.46
C ASN A 38 -3.12 -5.94 5.69
N PRO A 39 -4.12 -5.90 6.59
CA PRO A 39 -4.18 -6.88 7.67
C PRO A 39 -4.68 -8.22 7.11
N TRP A 40 -4.18 -9.31 7.67
CA TRP A 40 -4.68 -10.63 7.33
C TRP A 40 -5.97 -10.90 8.09
N PRO A 41 -7.00 -11.45 7.49
CA PRO A 41 -7.14 -11.90 6.10
C PRO A 41 -7.78 -10.86 5.19
N GLU A 42 -7.71 -9.59 5.56
CA GLU A 42 -8.39 -8.53 4.84
C GLU A 42 -7.52 -8.01 3.69
N SER A 43 -7.98 -6.96 3.05
CA SER A 43 -7.28 -6.34 1.94
C SER A 43 -7.01 -4.88 2.28
N LEU A 44 -6.43 -4.14 1.31
CA LEU A 44 -6.17 -2.72 1.49
C LEU A 44 -7.44 -1.92 1.79
N TYR A 45 -8.62 -2.46 1.51
CA TYR A 45 -9.87 -1.79 1.84
C TYR A 45 -10.09 -1.64 3.34
N ALA A 46 -9.32 -2.36 4.16
CA ALA A 46 -9.40 -2.18 5.61
C ALA A 46 -9.12 -0.73 6.01
N PHE A 47 -8.40 0.03 5.18
CA PHE A 47 -8.03 1.41 5.49
C PHE A 47 -9.03 2.44 4.96
N LEU A 48 -10.08 1.99 4.27
CA LEU A 48 -11.04 2.91 3.69
C LEU A 48 -11.65 3.87 4.71
N PRO A 49 -12.04 3.41 5.92
CA PRO A 49 -12.67 4.33 6.87
C PRO A 49 -11.79 5.48 7.33
N ILE A 50 -10.46 5.32 7.28
CA ILE A 50 -9.54 6.36 7.76
C ILE A 50 -8.83 7.08 6.62
N TRP A 51 -9.11 6.68 5.37
CA TRP A 51 -8.35 7.14 4.21
C TRP A 51 -8.43 8.65 4.05
N GLN A 52 -9.63 9.19 4.06
CA GLN A 52 -9.82 10.62 3.82
C GLN A 52 -9.13 11.46 4.89
N THR A 53 -9.26 11.07 6.14
CA THR A 53 -8.67 11.83 7.24
C THR A 53 -7.15 11.80 7.18
N LEU A 54 -6.58 10.60 6.99
CA LEU A 54 -5.13 10.46 6.95
C LEU A 54 -4.52 11.14 5.73
N SER A 55 -5.20 11.09 4.58
CA SER A 55 -4.65 11.65 3.35
C SER A 55 -4.54 13.17 3.40
N GLN A 56 -5.21 13.82 4.33
CA GLN A 56 -5.07 15.25 4.51
C GLN A 56 -3.75 15.63 5.15
N HIS A 57 -3.09 14.70 5.81
CA HIS A 57 -1.89 14.97 6.57
C HIS A 57 -0.66 14.24 6.04
N SER A 58 -0.85 13.22 5.23
CA SER A 58 0.25 12.37 4.79
C SER A 58 -0.03 11.86 3.38
N HIS A 59 1.05 11.59 2.66
CA HIS A 59 0.95 10.86 1.41
C HIS A 59 0.79 9.39 1.74
N LEU A 60 -0.32 8.79 1.33
CA LEU A 60 -0.65 7.42 1.68
C LEU A 60 -0.44 6.50 0.49
N LEU A 61 0.14 5.35 0.76
CA LEU A 61 0.21 4.23 -0.18
C LEU A 61 -0.27 2.99 0.54
N ALA A 62 -1.43 2.49 0.15
CA ALA A 62 -1.98 1.25 0.71
C ALA A 62 -1.81 0.14 -0.32
N ILE A 63 -1.34 -1.02 0.11
CA ILE A 63 -1.11 -2.13 -0.78
C ILE A 63 -1.73 -3.42 -0.23
N ASP A 64 -2.07 -4.31 -1.17
CA ASP A 64 -2.25 -5.72 -0.84
C ASP A 64 -0.89 -6.38 -0.96
N LEU A 65 -0.42 -7.00 0.11
CA LEU A 65 0.84 -7.73 0.07
C LEU A 65 0.77 -8.86 -0.94
N PRO A 66 1.91 -9.30 -1.50
CA PRO A 66 1.92 -10.44 -2.41
C PRO A 66 1.19 -11.64 -1.80
N GLY A 67 0.24 -12.18 -2.56
CA GLY A 67 -0.57 -13.30 -2.12
C GLY A 67 -1.81 -12.92 -1.32
N PHE A 68 -2.03 -11.64 -1.07
CA PHE A 68 -3.19 -11.15 -0.32
C PHE A 68 -4.08 -10.30 -1.22
N GLY A 69 -5.35 -10.22 -0.86
CA GLY A 69 -6.31 -9.42 -1.62
C GLY A 69 -6.28 -9.79 -3.10
N GLN A 70 -6.02 -8.81 -3.95
CA GLN A 70 -5.96 -8.99 -5.39
C GLN A 70 -4.53 -8.91 -5.93
N SER A 71 -3.53 -8.85 -5.05
CA SER A 71 -2.15 -8.85 -5.49
C SER A 71 -1.72 -10.24 -5.90
N GLU A 72 -0.75 -10.30 -6.82
CA GLU A 72 -0.24 -11.56 -7.33
C GLU A 72 0.45 -12.35 -6.23
N ARG A 73 0.28 -13.66 -6.25
CA ARG A 73 0.95 -14.54 -5.31
C ARG A 73 2.23 -15.08 -5.92
N ARG A 74 3.27 -15.09 -5.10
CA ARG A 74 4.54 -15.71 -5.48
C ARG A 74 5.08 -16.45 -4.26
N ASN A 75 5.29 -17.76 -4.42
CA ASN A 75 5.61 -18.61 -3.28
C ASN A 75 6.91 -18.24 -2.58
N ASP A 76 7.90 -17.73 -3.33
CA ASP A 76 9.18 -17.34 -2.74
C ASP A 76 9.09 -16.09 -1.88
N LEU A 77 7.94 -15.41 -1.86
CA LEU A 77 7.75 -14.21 -1.05
C LEU A 77 6.93 -14.47 0.21
N LEU A 78 6.62 -15.73 0.53
CA LEU A 78 5.72 -16.02 1.64
C LEU A 78 6.41 -16.04 3.01
N SER A 79 7.74 -16.11 3.05
CA SER A 79 8.42 -16.04 4.34
C SER A 79 8.48 -14.59 4.83
N PRO A 80 8.49 -14.37 6.15
CA PRO A 80 8.59 -13.00 6.67
C PRO A 80 9.82 -12.26 6.17
N GLN A 81 10.96 -12.96 6.07
CA GLN A 81 12.17 -12.31 5.59
C GLN A 81 12.04 -11.89 4.12
N ALA A 82 11.55 -12.77 3.27
CA ALA A 82 11.39 -12.46 1.86
C ALA A 82 10.37 -11.33 1.66
N MET A 83 9.29 -11.33 2.44
CA MET A 83 8.29 -10.29 2.37
C MET A 83 8.88 -8.95 2.79
N GLY A 84 9.69 -8.93 3.84
CA GLY A 84 10.35 -7.71 4.29
C GLY A 84 11.28 -7.15 3.23
N GLU A 85 12.06 -8.02 2.59
CA GLU A 85 12.95 -7.59 1.51
C GLU A 85 12.18 -7.06 0.31
N PHE A 86 11.04 -7.67 0.02
CA PHE A 86 10.16 -7.18 -1.05
C PHE A 86 9.67 -5.77 -0.73
N LEU A 87 9.26 -5.52 0.50
CA LEU A 87 8.78 -4.19 0.90
C LEU A 87 9.88 -3.15 0.78
N ILE A 88 11.12 -3.51 1.12
CA ILE A 88 12.24 -2.58 0.95
C ILE A 88 12.40 -2.21 -0.52
N ARG A 89 12.33 -3.18 -1.41
CA ARG A 89 12.43 -2.91 -2.84
C ARG A 89 11.26 -2.07 -3.34
N LEU A 90 10.06 -2.32 -2.82
CA LEU A 90 8.88 -1.56 -3.19
C LEU A 90 9.02 -0.09 -2.76
N ILE A 91 9.47 0.14 -1.53
CA ILE A 91 9.70 1.49 -1.02
C ILE A 91 10.70 2.23 -1.89
N ASP A 92 11.77 1.55 -2.26
CA ASP A 92 12.82 2.15 -3.08
C ASP A 92 12.30 2.44 -4.49
N GLU A 93 11.61 1.51 -5.09
CA GLU A 93 11.08 1.66 -6.44
C GLU A 93 10.00 2.73 -6.51
N TRP A 94 9.21 2.89 -5.45
CA TRP A 94 8.17 3.91 -5.38
C TRP A 94 8.73 5.28 -5.04
N GLY A 95 9.99 5.35 -4.61
CA GLY A 95 10.63 6.63 -4.27
C GLY A 95 10.14 7.21 -2.96
N LEU A 96 9.68 6.38 -2.05
CA LEU A 96 9.25 6.85 -0.73
C LEU A 96 10.47 7.12 0.13
N ASN A 97 10.55 8.33 0.70
CA ASN A 97 11.66 8.72 1.54
C ASN A 97 11.27 8.51 3.00
N THR A 98 11.94 7.59 3.67
CA THR A 98 11.73 7.27 5.08
C THR A 98 10.24 7.18 5.46
N PRO A 99 9.47 6.29 4.83
CA PRO A 99 8.05 6.21 5.13
C PRO A 99 7.79 5.58 6.49
N HIS A 100 6.67 5.96 7.09
CA HIS A 100 6.14 5.24 8.22
C HIS A 100 5.40 4.01 7.68
N VAL A 101 5.66 2.86 8.27
CA VAL A 101 5.02 1.61 7.83
C VAL A 101 4.00 1.19 8.86
N VAL A 102 2.75 1.07 8.43
CA VAL A 102 1.67 0.56 9.27
C VAL A 102 1.33 -0.83 8.76
N ALA A 103 1.71 -1.82 9.55
CA ALA A 103 1.50 -3.22 9.21
C ALA A 103 0.65 -3.84 10.31
N PRO A 104 -0.68 -3.75 10.18
CA PRO A 104 -1.56 -4.27 11.23
C PRO A 104 -1.31 -5.75 11.45
N ASP A 105 -1.35 -6.15 12.69
CA ASP A 105 -1.14 -7.53 13.04
C ASP A 105 -2.27 -8.41 12.54
N VAL A 106 -1.97 -9.64 12.42
CA VAL A 106 -2.89 -10.63 11.87
C VAL A 106 -3.36 -11.59 12.94
#